data_847fbddda2428c75ccede7fad5c244d8
#
_entry.id   847fbddda2428c75ccede7fad5c244d8
#
_cell.length_a   1.000
_cell.length_b   1.000
_cell.length_c   1.000
_cell.angle_alpha   90.00
_cell.angle_beta   90.00
_cell.angle_gamma   90.00
#
_symmetry.space_group_name_H-M   'P 1'
#
loop_
_entity.id
_entity.type
_entity.pdbx_description
1 polymer ?
#
loop_
_entity_poly.entity_id
_entity_poly.type
_entity_poly.pdbx_seq_one_letter_code
_entity_poly.pdbx_strand_id
1 'polypeptide(L)'
;MRRLRTIAEKLVRLSKTLDPTRPVTLAAAFPELSTKIGLIDHLDVVGYNYKEHLYEEDHRKFPDKPFIGSENSHGFKEWQTANTLPYIAGQFLWTGIDYLGEAHGWPIHGSGAGLLTLAGIEKPSYYKRKSWWSQEPTVYLTTIPYEKNKRRAEWEPTYRKWSYPAEQEIEVRCYTNAKEIRLKVGNLEVPNVRYDDTFGYYVARINYQPKTLSVEAVFEETILHDEIRPEAAPTTLVAMNYEIPQRWREKLAATDLTLNKNLHQIECQVLDYAENPIAAEVMVYLEVENGTLLGLENGDLADTTAYTESFRRTMQGKLLCFVAGARKKETVVTLRSPGLPDTRLILKNREGST
;
A
#
# COMPACT_ATOMS: atom_id res chain seq x y z
N MET A 1 28.63 -24.64 11.14
CA MET A 1 27.91 -25.02 9.93
C MET A 1 27.10 -26.32 10.07
N ARG A 2 27.67 -27.47 10.48
CA ARG A 2 26.89 -28.71 10.72
C ARG A 2 25.70 -28.53 11.68
N ARG A 3 25.82 -27.67 12.69
CA ARG A 3 24.77 -27.38 13.67
C ARG A 3 23.50 -26.79 13.03
N LEU A 4 23.62 -25.86 12.06
CA LEU A 4 22.47 -25.24 11.39
C LEU A 4 21.67 -26.28 10.61
N ARG A 5 22.33 -27.14 9.84
CA ARG A 5 21.68 -28.25 9.12
C ARG A 5 20.91 -29.15 10.08
N THR A 6 21.56 -29.59 11.19
CA THR A 6 20.92 -30.47 12.18
C THR A 6 19.70 -29.81 12.84
N ILE A 7 19.76 -28.48 13.11
CA ILE A 7 18.62 -27.72 13.66
C ILE A 7 17.49 -27.68 12.64
N ALA A 8 17.77 -27.32 11.38
CA ALA A 8 16.78 -27.29 10.33
C ALA A 8 16.07 -28.63 10.12
N GLU A 9 16.84 -29.72 10.05
CA GLU A 9 16.31 -31.09 9.96
C GLU A 9 15.35 -31.42 11.13
N LYS A 10 15.73 -31.07 12.36
CA LYS A 10 14.88 -31.29 13.55
C LYS A 10 13.59 -30.45 13.48
N LEU A 11 13.68 -29.20 13.07
CA LEU A 11 12.53 -28.31 12.96
C LEU A 11 11.56 -28.77 11.85
N VAL A 12 12.07 -29.17 10.68
CA VAL A 12 11.27 -29.76 9.61
C VAL A 12 10.56 -31.02 10.09
N ARG A 13 11.28 -31.92 10.77
CA ARG A 13 10.68 -33.14 11.31
C ARG A 13 9.60 -32.84 12.34
N LEU A 14 9.85 -31.89 13.25
CA LEU A 14 8.85 -31.44 14.22
C LEU A 14 7.59 -30.85 13.55
N SER A 15 7.80 -29.96 12.57
CA SER A 15 6.68 -29.37 11.79
C SER A 15 5.85 -30.46 11.13
N LYS A 16 6.49 -31.45 10.49
CA LYS A 16 5.81 -32.58 9.84
C LYS A 16 5.11 -33.52 10.82
N THR A 17 5.60 -33.62 12.07
CA THR A 17 4.94 -34.39 13.12
C THR A 17 3.68 -33.70 13.60
N LEU A 18 3.68 -32.37 13.68
CA LEU A 18 2.54 -31.55 14.12
C LEU A 18 1.52 -31.33 13.01
N ASP A 19 1.98 -31.11 11.78
CA ASP A 19 1.15 -30.94 10.59
C ASP A 19 1.80 -31.61 9.37
N PRO A 20 1.43 -32.85 9.05
CA PRO A 20 1.97 -33.55 7.88
C PRO A 20 1.32 -33.09 6.56
N THR A 21 0.29 -32.25 6.60
CA THR A 21 -0.53 -31.90 5.43
C THR A 21 0.05 -30.75 4.61
N ARG A 22 0.93 -29.94 5.19
CA ARG A 22 1.50 -28.75 4.53
C ARG A 22 2.97 -28.93 4.19
N PRO A 23 3.42 -28.39 3.03
CA PRO A 23 4.86 -28.34 2.71
C PRO A 23 5.59 -27.40 3.67
N VAL A 24 6.87 -27.70 3.91
CA VAL A 24 7.74 -26.92 4.80
C VAL A 24 8.76 -26.16 3.96
N THR A 25 8.92 -24.88 4.24
CA THR A 25 9.94 -24.01 3.68
C THR A 25 10.74 -23.29 4.76
N LEU A 26 11.76 -22.59 4.35
CA LEU A 26 12.59 -21.72 5.19
C LEU A 26 12.92 -20.45 4.42
N ALA A 27 12.87 -19.29 5.07
CA ALA A 27 13.31 -18.02 4.51
C ALA A 27 14.85 -17.93 4.54
N ALA A 28 15.52 -18.44 3.50
CA ALA A 28 16.97 -18.47 3.43
C ALA A 28 17.53 -17.13 2.91
N ALA A 29 18.11 -16.34 3.82
CA ALA A 29 18.79 -15.08 3.47
C ALA A 29 20.19 -15.29 2.87
N PHE A 30 20.80 -16.46 3.12
CA PHE A 30 22.13 -16.85 2.62
C PHE A 30 22.06 -18.23 1.93
N PRO A 31 21.35 -18.35 0.80
CA PRO A 31 21.20 -19.64 0.10
C PRO A 31 22.53 -20.20 -0.37
N GLU A 32 23.52 -19.37 -0.72
CA GLU A 32 24.87 -19.78 -1.10
C GLU A 32 25.55 -20.65 -0.04
N LEU A 33 25.24 -20.40 1.24
CA LEU A 33 25.69 -21.21 2.35
C LEU A 33 24.74 -22.36 2.64
N SER A 34 23.45 -22.09 2.65
CA SER A 34 22.40 -23.06 2.98
C SER A 34 22.42 -24.26 2.04
N THR A 35 22.66 -24.04 0.76
CA THR A 35 22.84 -25.09 -0.27
C THR A 35 24.10 -25.92 0.01
N LYS A 36 25.23 -25.26 0.25
CA LYS A 36 26.53 -25.96 0.50
C LYS A 36 26.51 -26.86 1.73
N ILE A 37 25.76 -26.51 2.75
CA ILE A 37 25.69 -27.32 3.99
C ILE A 37 24.56 -28.36 3.97
N GLY A 38 23.80 -28.46 2.87
CA GLY A 38 22.68 -29.39 2.69
C GLY A 38 21.47 -29.07 3.56
N LEU A 39 21.24 -27.78 3.87
CA LEU A 39 20.09 -27.35 4.64
C LEU A 39 18.82 -27.41 3.76
N ILE A 40 18.94 -27.00 2.50
CA ILE A 40 17.84 -26.98 1.54
C ILE A 40 17.32 -28.39 1.21
N ASP A 41 18.16 -29.43 1.37
CA ASP A 41 17.78 -30.81 1.09
C ASP A 41 16.57 -31.28 1.90
N HIS A 42 16.41 -30.76 3.12
CA HIS A 42 15.33 -31.11 4.05
C HIS A 42 13.99 -30.38 3.81
N LEU A 43 13.97 -29.36 2.96
CA LEU A 43 12.77 -28.56 2.68
C LEU A 43 11.93 -29.17 1.55
N ASP A 44 10.63 -29.02 1.61
CA ASP A 44 9.73 -29.37 0.49
C ASP A 44 9.72 -28.26 -0.57
N VAL A 45 9.81 -27.00 -0.13
CA VAL A 45 9.81 -25.79 -0.97
C VAL A 45 11.07 -25.00 -0.67
N VAL A 46 11.77 -24.54 -1.68
CA VAL A 46 12.97 -23.71 -1.54
C VAL A 46 12.55 -22.25 -1.39
N GLY A 47 12.77 -21.67 -0.20
CA GLY A 47 12.42 -20.27 0.11
C GLY A 47 13.66 -19.39 0.22
N TYR A 48 13.72 -18.30 -0.56
CA TYR A 48 14.83 -17.37 -0.55
C TYR A 48 14.38 -15.93 -0.25
N ASN A 49 15.19 -15.22 0.54
CA ASN A 49 15.03 -13.79 0.79
C ASN A 49 15.96 -12.99 -0.11
N TYR A 50 15.41 -12.18 -1.02
CA TYR A 50 16.16 -11.25 -1.91
C TYR A 50 17.26 -11.90 -2.74
N LYS A 51 17.03 -13.10 -3.26
CA LYS A 51 18.02 -13.89 -3.99
C LYS A 51 17.49 -14.42 -5.33
N GLU A 52 16.70 -13.65 -6.01
CA GLU A 52 16.07 -14.01 -7.28
C GLU A 52 17.10 -14.43 -8.34
N HIS A 53 18.28 -13.83 -8.30
CA HIS A 53 19.38 -14.12 -9.20
C HIS A 53 19.96 -15.55 -9.07
N LEU A 54 19.64 -16.26 -7.99
CA LEU A 54 20.08 -17.64 -7.76
C LEU A 54 19.05 -18.68 -8.17
N TYR A 55 17.82 -18.29 -8.50
CA TYR A 55 16.73 -19.24 -8.77
C TYR A 55 17.08 -20.23 -9.86
N GLU A 56 17.59 -19.78 -11.02
CA GLU A 56 17.91 -20.66 -12.13
C GLU A 56 19.07 -21.62 -11.81
N GLU A 57 20.12 -21.13 -11.16
CA GLU A 57 21.27 -21.95 -10.79
C GLU A 57 20.89 -23.02 -9.78
N ASP A 58 20.15 -22.66 -8.74
CA ASP A 58 19.80 -23.56 -7.68
C ASP A 58 18.65 -24.51 -8.06
N HIS A 59 17.74 -24.10 -8.97
CA HIS A 59 16.75 -25.03 -9.51
C HIS A 59 17.39 -26.21 -10.28
N ARG A 60 18.53 -26.00 -10.96
CA ARG A 60 19.28 -27.11 -11.58
C ARG A 60 19.79 -28.12 -10.54
N LYS A 61 20.01 -27.68 -9.29
CA LYS A 61 20.42 -28.56 -8.18
C LYS A 61 19.23 -29.25 -7.52
N PHE A 62 18.05 -28.61 -7.56
CA PHE A 62 16.81 -29.07 -6.94
C PHE A 62 15.65 -29.04 -7.94
N PRO A 63 15.74 -29.83 -9.05
CA PRO A 63 14.78 -29.71 -10.16
C PRO A 63 13.35 -30.13 -9.79
N ASP A 64 13.19 -30.95 -8.76
CA ASP A 64 11.90 -31.49 -8.31
C ASP A 64 11.24 -30.60 -7.22
N LYS A 65 11.92 -29.52 -6.79
CA LYS A 65 11.39 -28.65 -5.74
C LYS A 65 10.85 -27.35 -6.33
N PRO A 66 9.63 -26.95 -5.96
CA PRO A 66 9.17 -25.59 -6.24
C PRO A 66 9.97 -24.56 -5.43
N PHE A 67 10.12 -23.37 -6.00
CA PHE A 67 10.77 -22.24 -5.34
C PHE A 67 9.74 -21.19 -4.95
N ILE A 68 10.09 -20.38 -3.96
CA ILE A 68 9.28 -19.26 -3.48
C ILE A 68 10.19 -18.12 -3.06
N GLY A 69 9.84 -16.90 -3.44
CA GLY A 69 10.43 -15.72 -2.84
C GLY A 69 9.82 -15.49 -1.46
N SER A 70 10.44 -16.04 -0.43
CA SER A 70 9.93 -15.94 0.95
C SER A 70 9.99 -14.51 1.50
N GLU A 71 10.83 -13.66 0.89
CA GLU A 71 10.87 -12.21 1.12
C GLU A 71 11.50 -11.53 -0.10
N ASN A 72 10.76 -10.61 -0.72
CA ASN A 72 11.17 -9.93 -1.94
C ASN A 72 11.01 -8.42 -1.83
N SER A 73 11.84 -7.70 -2.59
CA SER A 73 11.67 -6.27 -2.81
C SER A 73 10.48 -5.95 -3.73
N HIS A 74 10.13 -4.66 -3.82
CA HIS A 74 9.05 -4.18 -4.70
C HIS A 74 9.49 -3.96 -6.16
N GLY A 75 10.69 -4.41 -6.54
CA GLY A 75 11.26 -4.15 -7.85
C GLY A 75 10.54 -4.86 -9.00
N PHE A 76 10.62 -4.24 -10.17
CA PHE A 76 10.01 -4.79 -11.38
C PHE A 76 10.72 -6.07 -11.84
N LYS A 77 12.04 -6.06 -11.78
CA LYS A 77 12.87 -7.20 -12.19
C LYS A 77 12.62 -8.42 -11.31
N GLU A 78 12.50 -8.21 -10.00
CA GLU A 78 12.21 -9.27 -9.03
C GLU A 78 10.82 -9.87 -9.28
N TRP A 79 9.84 -9.03 -9.59
CA TRP A 79 8.51 -9.49 -9.99
C TRP A 79 8.54 -10.27 -11.31
N GLN A 80 9.22 -9.75 -12.34
CA GLN A 80 9.36 -10.45 -13.62
C GLN A 80 9.99 -11.82 -13.45
N THR A 81 11.08 -11.91 -12.68
CA THR A 81 11.76 -13.18 -12.42
C THR A 81 10.81 -14.18 -11.77
N ALA A 82 10.05 -13.77 -10.75
CA ALA A 82 9.08 -14.65 -10.10
C ALA A 82 7.91 -15.04 -11.03
N ASN A 83 7.48 -14.15 -11.93
CA ASN A 83 6.32 -14.37 -12.80
C ASN A 83 6.65 -15.19 -14.06
N THR A 84 7.91 -15.19 -14.49
CA THR A 84 8.30 -15.87 -15.76
C THR A 84 8.85 -17.27 -15.57
N LEU A 85 9.38 -17.59 -14.39
CA LEU A 85 9.98 -18.90 -14.12
C LEU A 85 8.91 -19.88 -13.63
N PRO A 86 8.62 -20.98 -14.37
CA PRO A 86 7.46 -21.85 -14.10
C PRO A 86 7.55 -22.64 -12.80
N TYR A 87 8.72 -22.76 -12.22
CA TYR A 87 8.95 -23.44 -10.94
C TYR A 87 8.88 -22.50 -9.73
N ILE A 88 8.67 -21.21 -9.95
CA ILE A 88 8.43 -20.24 -8.86
C ILE A 88 6.94 -20.26 -8.52
N ALA A 89 6.61 -20.77 -7.34
CA ALA A 89 5.23 -20.87 -6.87
C ALA A 89 4.62 -19.52 -6.43
N GLY A 90 5.45 -18.52 -6.14
CA GLY A 90 5.02 -17.18 -5.75
C GLY A 90 6.11 -16.38 -5.05
N GLN A 91 5.74 -15.17 -4.62
CA GLN A 91 6.61 -14.31 -3.83
C GLN A 91 5.84 -13.58 -2.73
N PHE A 92 6.53 -13.26 -1.64
CA PHE A 92 6.04 -12.44 -0.55
C PHE A 92 6.81 -11.14 -0.51
N LEU A 93 6.10 -10.04 -0.60
CA LEU A 93 6.71 -8.71 -0.56
C LEU A 93 7.06 -8.31 0.88
N TRP A 94 8.15 -7.64 1.07
CA TRP A 94 8.46 -6.89 2.27
C TRP A 94 8.16 -5.41 2.04
N THR A 95 6.93 -4.88 2.39
CA THR A 95 5.75 -5.57 2.94
C THR A 95 4.48 -5.16 2.20
N GLY A 96 3.32 -5.75 2.55
CA GLY A 96 2.03 -5.33 1.99
C GLY A 96 1.45 -4.08 2.66
N ILE A 97 1.71 -3.89 3.97
CA ILE A 97 1.24 -2.75 4.75
C ILE A 97 2.40 -2.22 5.61
N ASP A 98 2.44 -0.93 5.86
CA ASP A 98 3.36 -0.32 6.82
C ASP A 98 3.17 -0.94 8.21
N TYR A 99 4.20 -0.96 9.03
CA TYR A 99 4.12 -1.57 10.36
C TYR A 99 4.96 -0.80 11.38
N LEU A 100 4.57 -0.91 12.64
CA LEU A 100 5.31 -0.33 13.75
C LEU A 100 6.60 -1.11 13.99
N GLY A 101 7.66 -0.39 14.35
CA GLY A 101 9.00 -0.95 14.52
C GLY A 101 9.87 -0.84 13.27
N GLU A 102 11.13 -1.30 13.36
CA GLU A 102 12.18 -1.16 12.33
C GLU A 102 12.31 0.29 11.82
N ALA A 103 12.16 1.23 12.74
CA ALA A 103 12.18 2.66 12.45
C ALA A 103 13.61 3.19 12.27
N HIS A 104 13.77 4.18 11.39
CA HIS A 104 15.08 4.80 11.11
C HIS A 104 15.40 5.98 12.03
N GLY A 105 14.70 6.13 13.14
CA GLY A 105 14.90 7.15 14.17
C GLY A 105 13.69 8.03 14.40
N TRP A 106 13.52 8.43 15.67
CA TRP A 106 12.44 9.29 16.12
C TRP A 106 12.39 10.63 15.37
N PRO A 107 11.22 11.18 14.95
CA PRO A 107 9.85 10.74 15.31
C PRO A 107 9.30 9.56 14.49
N ILE A 108 10.01 9.07 13.48
CA ILE A 108 9.56 7.91 12.71
C ILE A 108 9.57 6.69 13.63
N HIS A 109 8.40 6.07 13.83
CA HIS A 109 8.21 4.96 14.76
C HIS A 109 7.77 3.64 14.08
N GLY A 110 7.82 3.60 12.75
CA GLY A 110 7.49 2.44 11.95
C GLY A 110 8.28 2.35 10.66
N SER A 111 8.08 1.27 9.94
CA SER A 111 8.65 1.02 8.62
C SER A 111 7.65 1.37 7.52
N GLY A 112 8.05 2.22 6.58
CA GLY A 112 7.29 2.60 5.40
C GLY A 112 7.42 1.64 4.22
N ALA A 113 7.78 0.39 4.47
CA ALA A 113 7.98 -0.62 3.42
C ALA A 113 6.69 -1.13 2.78
N GLY A 114 5.52 -0.82 3.34
CA GLY A 114 4.23 -1.28 2.83
C GLY A 114 3.81 -0.68 1.48
N LEU A 115 2.95 -1.39 0.78
CA LEU A 115 2.17 -0.85 -0.34
C LEU A 115 0.99 0.01 0.16
N LEU A 116 0.50 -0.30 1.36
CA LEU A 116 -0.51 0.46 2.09
C LEU A 116 0.13 1.15 3.29
N THR A 117 -0.43 2.27 3.72
CA THR A 117 -0.09 2.91 4.99
C THR A 117 -0.66 2.13 6.18
N LEU A 118 -0.30 2.50 7.42
CA LEU A 118 -0.93 1.95 8.64
C LEU A 118 -2.46 2.16 8.65
N ALA A 119 -2.94 3.24 8.03
CA ALA A 119 -4.37 3.50 7.86
C ALA A 119 -5.03 2.64 6.76
N GLY A 120 -4.29 1.76 6.08
CA GLY A 120 -4.81 0.96 4.95
C GLY A 120 -5.00 1.76 3.66
N ILE A 121 -4.46 2.97 3.58
CA ILE A 121 -4.55 3.84 2.40
C ILE A 121 -3.49 3.40 1.39
N GLU A 122 -3.91 3.25 0.12
CA GLU A 122 -3.02 2.86 -0.97
C GLU A 122 -1.97 3.94 -1.25
N LYS A 123 -0.71 3.53 -1.30
CA LYS A 123 0.40 4.38 -1.75
C LYS A 123 0.54 4.32 -3.28
N PRO A 124 1.26 5.25 -3.91
CA PRO A 124 1.60 5.13 -5.33
C PRO A 124 2.27 3.80 -5.70
N SER A 125 3.06 3.21 -4.80
CA SER A 125 3.68 1.89 -4.97
C SER A 125 2.68 0.74 -5.07
N TYR A 126 1.49 0.86 -4.46
CA TYR A 126 0.38 -0.08 -4.64
C TYR A 126 -0.08 -0.12 -6.10
N TYR A 127 -0.33 1.04 -6.69
CA TYR A 127 -0.77 1.15 -8.10
C TYR A 127 0.32 0.73 -9.07
N LYS A 128 1.59 1.02 -8.75
CA LYS A 128 2.75 0.49 -9.48
C LYS A 128 2.71 -1.04 -9.52
N ARG A 129 2.52 -1.67 -8.35
CA ARG A 129 2.44 -3.13 -8.26
C ARG A 129 1.18 -3.70 -8.91
N LYS A 130 0.02 -3.04 -8.74
CA LYS A 130 -1.23 -3.43 -9.37
C LYS A 130 -1.12 -3.45 -10.88
N SER A 131 -0.45 -2.46 -11.50
CA SER A 131 -0.26 -2.39 -12.95
C SER A 131 0.55 -3.54 -13.54
N TRP A 132 1.35 -4.24 -12.75
CA TRP A 132 2.07 -5.43 -13.20
C TRP A 132 1.32 -6.74 -12.92
N TRP A 133 0.58 -6.76 -11.85
CA TRP A 133 0.02 -7.99 -11.26
C TRP A 133 -1.41 -8.25 -11.69
N SER A 134 -2.21 -7.20 -11.82
CA SER A 134 -3.62 -7.31 -12.18
C SER A 134 -3.79 -7.40 -13.69
N GLN A 135 -4.77 -8.20 -14.10
CA GLN A 135 -5.27 -8.19 -15.48
C GLN A 135 -6.35 -7.13 -15.68
N GLU A 136 -6.91 -6.57 -14.60
CA GLU A 136 -7.86 -5.47 -14.69
C GLU A 136 -7.18 -4.21 -15.22
N PRO A 137 -7.83 -3.49 -16.16
CA PRO A 137 -7.35 -2.21 -16.63
C PRO A 137 -7.00 -1.27 -15.46
N THR A 138 -5.79 -0.76 -15.45
CA THR A 138 -5.27 0.07 -14.38
C THR A 138 -4.53 1.27 -14.97
N VAL A 139 -4.80 2.47 -14.45
CA VAL A 139 -4.03 3.69 -14.75
C VAL A 139 -3.90 4.53 -13.48
N TYR A 140 -2.70 5.04 -13.21
CA TYR A 140 -2.43 5.89 -12.07
C TYR A 140 -1.25 6.82 -12.34
N LEU A 141 -1.48 8.12 -12.23
CA LEU A 141 -0.45 9.14 -12.36
C LEU A 141 0.19 9.44 -11.01
N THR A 142 1.50 9.63 -11.06
CA THR A 142 2.28 10.12 -9.92
C THR A 142 3.45 10.95 -10.41
N THR A 143 4.00 11.77 -9.55
CA THR A 143 5.05 12.72 -9.90
C THR A 143 6.14 12.76 -8.84
N ILE A 144 7.32 13.22 -9.26
CA ILE A 144 8.44 13.51 -8.37
C ILE A 144 9.29 14.65 -8.98
N PRO A 145 9.80 15.59 -8.19
CA PRO A 145 10.77 16.57 -8.69
C PRO A 145 11.96 15.86 -9.34
N TYR A 146 12.30 16.28 -10.56
CA TYR A 146 13.47 15.73 -11.23
C TYR A 146 14.76 16.36 -10.69
N GLU A 147 15.69 15.52 -10.31
CA GLU A 147 17.03 15.93 -9.89
C GLU A 147 18.06 15.38 -10.89
N LYS A 148 18.79 16.29 -11.54
CA LYS A 148 19.84 15.93 -12.48
C LYS A 148 20.89 15.08 -11.77
N ASN A 149 21.28 13.97 -12.41
CA ASN A 149 22.27 13.01 -11.89
C ASN A 149 21.82 12.16 -10.68
N LYS A 150 20.62 12.32 -10.17
CA LYS A 150 20.07 11.39 -9.18
C LYS A 150 19.70 10.07 -9.87
N ARG A 151 20.23 8.97 -9.35
CA ARG A 151 19.86 7.64 -9.82
C ARG A 151 18.51 7.26 -9.24
N ARG A 152 17.59 6.82 -10.07
CA ARG A 152 16.30 6.26 -9.60
C ARG A 152 16.54 5.06 -8.71
N ALA A 153 15.76 4.98 -7.65
CA ALA A 153 15.73 3.83 -6.74
C ALA A 153 14.34 3.18 -6.71
N GLU A 154 14.29 1.89 -6.47
CA GLU A 154 13.05 1.14 -6.38
C GLU A 154 12.11 1.66 -5.27
N TRP A 155 12.70 2.10 -4.17
CA TRP A 155 12.00 2.60 -2.98
C TRP A 155 11.78 4.11 -2.99
N GLU A 156 12.09 4.77 -4.10
CA GLU A 156 11.93 6.22 -4.19
C GLU A 156 10.45 6.60 -4.08
N PRO A 157 10.07 7.43 -3.08
CA PRO A 157 8.68 7.85 -2.92
C PRO A 157 8.27 8.73 -4.09
N THR A 158 7.06 8.52 -4.58
CA THR A 158 6.41 9.37 -5.57
C THR A 158 5.10 9.88 -4.99
N TYR A 159 4.56 10.95 -5.55
CA TYR A 159 3.44 11.67 -4.96
C TYR A 159 2.32 11.86 -5.99
N ARG A 160 1.09 11.75 -5.53
CA ARG A 160 -0.07 12.16 -6.32
C ARG A 160 -0.29 13.66 -6.13
N LYS A 161 0.64 14.45 -6.67
CA LYS A 161 0.73 15.90 -6.49
C LYS A 161 1.04 16.57 -7.82
N TRP A 162 0.41 17.72 -8.08
CA TRP A 162 0.69 18.56 -9.25
C TRP A 162 0.64 20.03 -8.85
N SER A 163 1.50 20.41 -7.89
CA SER A 163 1.76 21.78 -7.48
C SER A 163 3.21 21.90 -7.10
N TYR A 164 3.96 22.61 -7.94
CA TYR A 164 5.39 22.77 -7.84
C TYR A 164 5.77 24.24 -8.15
N PRO A 165 6.99 24.70 -7.83
CA PRO A 165 7.50 25.95 -8.33
C PRO A 165 7.41 26.05 -9.84
N ALA A 166 7.11 27.25 -10.35
CA ALA A 166 7.05 27.49 -11.79
C ALA A 166 8.31 27.01 -12.51
N GLU A 167 8.16 26.40 -13.67
CA GLU A 167 9.24 25.88 -14.51
C GLU A 167 10.11 24.79 -13.87
N GLN A 168 9.77 24.28 -12.69
CA GLN A 168 10.49 23.14 -12.11
C GLN A 168 10.32 21.91 -13.00
N GLU A 169 11.43 21.23 -13.30
CA GLU A 169 11.39 19.98 -14.05
C GLU A 169 10.87 18.86 -13.16
N ILE A 170 9.81 18.19 -13.62
CA ILE A 170 9.10 17.12 -12.92
C ILE A 170 9.20 15.84 -13.74
N GLU A 171 9.53 14.74 -13.09
CA GLU A 171 9.35 13.42 -13.64
C GLU A 171 7.93 12.94 -13.35
N VAL A 172 7.15 12.75 -14.40
CA VAL A 172 5.83 12.14 -14.35
C VAL A 172 5.97 10.65 -14.59
N ARG A 173 5.36 9.84 -13.75
CA ARG A 173 5.28 8.39 -13.92
C ARG A 173 3.82 7.98 -14.04
N CYS A 174 3.53 7.14 -15.02
CA CYS A 174 2.22 6.53 -15.19
C CYS A 174 2.32 5.02 -14.99
N TYR A 175 1.64 4.54 -13.96
CA TYR A 175 1.53 3.11 -13.64
C TYR A 175 0.31 2.55 -14.34
N THR A 176 0.52 1.71 -15.33
CA THR A 176 -0.55 1.13 -16.13
C THR A 176 -0.12 -0.20 -16.76
N ASN A 177 -1.08 -1.08 -16.99
CA ASN A 177 -0.93 -2.27 -17.80
C ASN A 177 -1.40 -2.08 -19.25
N ALA A 178 -1.74 -0.84 -19.65
CA ALA A 178 -2.01 -0.48 -21.04
C ALA A 178 -0.72 -0.50 -21.88
N LYS A 179 -0.84 -0.87 -23.14
CA LYS A 179 0.27 -0.85 -24.10
C LYS A 179 0.55 0.52 -24.69
N GLU A 180 -0.42 1.42 -24.62
CA GLU A 180 -0.34 2.79 -25.16
C GLU A 180 -0.95 3.77 -24.18
N ILE A 181 -0.29 4.93 -24.02
CA ILE A 181 -0.84 6.06 -23.25
C ILE A 181 -0.67 7.36 -24.00
N ARG A 182 -1.55 8.32 -23.68
CA ARG A 182 -1.46 9.71 -24.14
C ARG A 182 -1.45 10.62 -22.93
N LEU A 183 -0.30 11.23 -22.66
CA LEU A 183 -0.10 12.15 -21.53
C LEU A 183 -0.29 13.58 -22.00
N LYS A 184 -1.01 14.40 -21.24
CA LYS A 184 -1.32 15.82 -21.58
C LYS A 184 -1.12 16.73 -20.37
N VAL A 185 -0.72 17.98 -20.65
CA VAL A 185 -0.78 19.10 -19.69
C VAL A 185 -1.74 20.14 -20.25
N GLY A 186 -2.89 20.31 -19.62
CA GLY A 186 -4.03 21.00 -20.23
C GLY A 186 -4.43 20.31 -21.53
N ASN A 187 -4.43 21.04 -22.65
CA ASN A 187 -4.77 20.51 -23.97
C ASN A 187 -3.54 20.09 -24.81
N LEU A 188 -2.33 20.21 -24.25
CA LEU A 188 -1.09 19.95 -24.98
C LEU A 188 -0.59 18.54 -24.65
N GLU A 189 -0.34 17.75 -25.69
CA GLU A 189 0.26 16.43 -25.55
C GLU A 189 1.73 16.54 -25.13
N VAL A 190 2.14 15.71 -24.20
CA VAL A 190 3.51 15.64 -23.71
C VAL A 190 4.36 14.82 -24.67
N PRO A 191 5.39 15.39 -25.26
CA PRO A 191 6.30 14.64 -26.13
C PRO A 191 7.22 13.67 -25.33
N ASN A 192 7.79 12.69 -26.02
CA ASN A 192 8.82 11.80 -25.47
C ASN A 192 8.38 10.98 -24.25
N VAL A 193 7.10 10.66 -24.15
CA VAL A 193 6.60 9.66 -23.19
C VAL A 193 7.15 8.30 -23.62
N ARG A 194 7.79 7.57 -22.71
CA ARG A 194 8.37 6.26 -23.00
C ARG A 194 8.09 5.26 -21.89
N TYR A 195 7.98 4.00 -22.26
CA TYR A 195 7.98 2.92 -21.28
C TYR A 195 9.42 2.68 -20.80
N ASP A 196 9.60 2.48 -19.51
CA ASP A 196 10.89 2.17 -18.89
C ASP A 196 10.91 0.70 -18.48
N ASP A 197 11.54 -0.14 -19.31
CA ASP A 197 11.63 -1.58 -19.11
C ASP A 197 12.40 -1.99 -17.85
N THR A 198 13.21 -1.09 -17.30
CA THR A 198 13.93 -1.37 -16.05
C THR A 198 13.01 -1.27 -14.83
N PHE A 199 12.06 -0.33 -14.86
CA PHE A 199 11.19 -0.02 -13.73
C PHE A 199 9.72 -0.38 -13.96
N GLY A 200 9.33 -0.78 -15.18
CA GLY A 200 8.00 -1.30 -15.50
C GLY A 200 6.89 -0.26 -15.48
N TYR A 201 7.15 0.98 -15.93
CA TYR A 201 6.14 2.03 -16.04
C TYR A 201 6.49 3.06 -17.13
N TYR A 202 5.50 3.85 -17.56
CA TYR A 202 5.74 4.97 -18.45
C TYR A 202 6.30 6.17 -17.70
N VAL A 203 7.20 6.89 -18.35
CA VAL A 203 7.86 8.08 -17.79
C VAL A 203 7.97 9.19 -18.81
N ALA A 204 7.79 10.42 -18.36
CA ALA A 204 8.09 11.65 -19.08
C ALA A 204 8.73 12.68 -18.15
N ARG A 205 9.45 13.64 -18.70
CA ARG A 205 9.98 14.81 -17.98
C ARG A 205 9.40 16.05 -18.59
N ILE A 206 8.85 16.91 -17.77
CA ILE A 206 8.18 18.14 -18.20
C ILE A 206 8.41 19.24 -17.18
N ASN A 207 8.48 20.48 -17.64
CA ASN A 207 8.45 21.63 -16.75
C ASN A 207 7.04 21.83 -16.22
N TYR A 208 6.92 22.06 -14.92
CA TYR A 208 5.64 22.27 -14.28
C TYR A 208 4.89 23.48 -14.88
N GLN A 209 3.63 23.28 -15.18
CA GLN A 209 2.68 24.31 -15.55
C GLN A 209 1.41 24.16 -14.70
N PRO A 210 0.77 25.25 -14.25
CA PRO A 210 -0.44 25.19 -13.41
C PRO A 210 -1.70 24.87 -14.24
N LYS A 211 -1.68 23.75 -14.95
CA LYS A 211 -2.76 23.16 -15.74
C LYS A 211 -2.91 21.70 -15.36
N THR A 212 -4.08 21.11 -15.56
CA THR A 212 -4.32 19.69 -15.27
C THR A 212 -3.32 18.80 -16.01
N LEU A 213 -2.69 17.90 -15.28
CA LEU A 213 -1.94 16.77 -15.83
C LEU A 213 -2.91 15.61 -15.99
N SER A 214 -3.04 15.08 -17.20
CA SER A 214 -3.98 13.99 -17.47
C SER A 214 -3.36 12.91 -18.36
N VAL A 215 -3.87 11.69 -18.27
CA VAL A 215 -3.47 10.56 -19.10
C VAL A 215 -4.70 9.79 -19.58
N GLU A 216 -4.64 9.36 -20.82
CA GLU A 216 -5.52 8.36 -21.43
C GLU A 216 -4.69 7.06 -21.59
N ALA A 217 -5.14 5.98 -20.98
CA ALA A 217 -4.55 4.65 -21.13
C ALA A 217 -5.46 3.81 -22.01
N VAL A 218 -4.93 3.36 -23.17
CA VAL A 218 -5.71 2.69 -24.21
C VAL A 218 -5.62 1.17 -24.02
N PHE A 219 -6.76 0.54 -23.83
CA PHE A 219 -6.96 -0.91 -23.80
C PHE A 219 -7.77 -1.33 -25.02
N GLU A 220 -7.81 -2.62 -25.30
CA GLU A 220 -8.47 -3.15 -26.52
C GLU A 220 -9.96 -2.73 -26.60
N GLU A 221 -10.68 -2.75 -25.47
CA GLU A 221 -12.13 -2.48 -25.42
C GLU A 221 -12.49 -1.19 -24.66
N THR A 222 -11.52 -0.51 -24.04
CA THR A 222 -11.80 0.65 -23.19
C THR A 222 -10.62 1.63 -23.13
N ILE A 223 -10.92 2.85 -22.75
CA ILE A 223 -9.93 3.88 -22.41
C ILE A 223 -10.17 4.30 -20.97
N LEU A 224 -9.14 4.15 -20.13
CA LEU A 224 -9.16 4.69 -18.80
C LEU A 224 -8.49 6.06 -18.77
N HIS A 225 -9.01 6.91 -17.89
CA HIS A 225 -8.50 8.26 -17.67
C HIS A 225 -8.04 8.40 -16.23
N ASP A 226 -6.94 9.13 -16.03
CA ASP A 226 -6.52 9.61 -14.73
C ASP A 226 -6.01 11.04 -14.86
N GLU A 227 -6.18 11.83 -13.79
CA GLU A 227 -5.73 13.22 -13.78
C GLU A 227 -5.27 13.67 -12.41
N ILE A 228 -4.32 14.60 -12.39
CA ILE A 228 -3.91 15.34 -11.20
C ILE A 228 -4.04 16.82 -11.53
N ARG A 229 -4.77 17.54 -10.68
CA ARG A 229 -4.96 18.98 -10.80
C ARG A 229 -3.97 19.74 -9.93
N PRO A 230 -3.62 20.98 -10.28
CA PRO A 230 -2.97 21.88 -9.33
C PRO A 230 -3.75 21.95 -8.03
N GLU A 231 -3.07 21.91 -6.89
CA GLU A 231 -3.70 21.94 -5.59
C GLU A 231 -4.52 23.23 -5.41
N ALA A 232 -5.75 23.07 -4.99
CA ALA A 232 -6.63 24.15 -4.56
C ALA A 232 -6.70 24.18 -3.02
N ALA A 233 -7.19 25.31 -2.49
CA ALA A 233 -7.39 25.42 -1.05
C ALA A 233 -8.46 24.43 -0.55
N PRO A 234 -8.30 23.85 0.65
CA PRO A 234 -9.32 23.01 1.26
C PRO A 234 -10.59 23.83 1.54
N THR A 235 -11.75 23.28 1.21
CA THR A 235 -13.05 23.94 1.42
C THR A 235 -13.99 23.12 2.27
N THR A 236 -13.85 21.79 2.29
CA THR A 236 -14.74 20.94 3.07
C THR A 236 -14.06 19.63 3.49
N LEU A 237 -14.60 19.01 4.54
CA LEU A 237 -14.35 17.63 4.92
C LEU A 237 -15.56 16.79 4.57
N VAL A 238 -15.36 15.60 4.05
CA VAL A 238 -16.40 14.58 3.96
C VAL A 238 -16.02 13.38 4.80
N ALA A 239 -17.03 12.65 5.28
CA ALA A 239 -16.84 11.45 6.08
C ALA A 239 -17.69 10.32 5.52
N MET A 240 -17.08 9.16 5.32
CA MET A 240 -17.74 7.95 4.85
C MET A 240 -17.53 6.82 5.83
N ASN A 241 -18.62 6.14 6.20
CA ASN A 241 -18.55 4.94 7.02
C ASN A 241 -18.36 3.72 6.13
N TYR A 242 -17.24 3.01 6.31
CA TYR A 242 -17.01 1.74 5.63
C TYR A 242 -17.79 0.61 6.29
N GLU A 243 -18.58 -0.09 5.50
CA GLU A 243 -19.21 -1.31 5.98
C GLU A 243 -18.17 -2.44 6.07
N ILE A 244 -17.90 -2.89 7.28
CA ILE A 244 -17.10 -4.10 7.48
C ILE A 244 -17.89 -5.30 6.90
N PRO A 245 -17.31 -6.06 5.95
CA PRO A 245 -18.00 -7.21 5.34
C PRO A 245 -18.48 -8.22 6.38
N GLN A 246 -19.68 -8.78 6.17
CA GLN A 246 -20.32 -9.69 7.15
C GLN A 246 -19.43 -10.86 7.57
N ARG A 247 -18.69 -11.46 6.63
CA ARG A 247 -17.72 -12.54 6.92
C ARG A 247 -16.65 -12.17 7.96
N TRP A 248 -16.26 -10.91 8.02
CA TRP A 248 -15.31 -10.40 9.00
C TRP A 248 -15.99 -10.07 10.31
N ARG A 249 -17.23 -9.57 10.27
CA ARG A 249 -18.04 -9.30 11.47
C ARG A 249 -18.30 -10.60 12.26
N GLU A 250 -18.60 -11.70 11.56
CA GLU A 250 -18.79 -13.02 12.18
C GLU A 250 -17.50 -13.54 12.84
N LYS A 251 -16.36 -13.38 12.16
CA LYS A 251 -15.05 -13.72 12.74
C LYS A 251 -14.69 -12.86 13.96
N LEU A 252 -14.94 -11.55 13.90
CA LEU A 252 -14.73 -10.63 15.01
C LEU A 252 -15.70 -10.94 16.17
N ALA A 253 -16.93 -11.32 15.90
CA ALA A 253 -17.92 -11.69 16.94
C ALA A 253 -17.54 -12.97 17.68
N ALA A 254 -16.75 -13.86 17.06
CA ALA A 254 -16.22 -15.06 17.70
C ALA A 254 -15.00 -14.77 18.61
N THR A 255 -14.45 -13.56 18.56
CA THR A 255 -13.43 -13.11 19.49
C THR A 255 -14.10 -12.39 20.67
N ASP A 256 -13.55 -12.57 21.87
CA ASP A 256 -14.11 -12.01 23.14
C ASP A 256 -14.05 -10.46 23.25
N LEU A 257 -13.88 -9.77 22.11
CA LEU A 257 -13.87 -8.32 22.04
C LEU A 257 -15.31 -7.80 22.05
N THR A 258 -15.78 -7.42 23.20
CA THR A 258 -17.13 -6.83 23.45
C THR A 258 -17.44 -5.56 22.63
N LEU A 259 -16.43 -4.98 21.99
CA LEU A 259 -16.52 -3.79 21.13
C LEU A 259 -17.10 -4.06 19.73
N ASN A 260 -17.28 -5.31 19.34
CA ASN A 260 -17.42 -5.71 17.92
C ASN A 260 -18.81 -5.52 17.31
N LYS A 261 -19.86 -5.31 18.10
CA LYS A 261 -21.23 -5.29 17.58
C LYS A 261 -21.59 -4.02 16.80
N ASN A 262 -21.00 -2.89 17.15
CA ASN A 262 -21.24 -1.60 16.52
C ASN A 262 -19.94 -0.84 16.24
N LEU A 263 -18.92 -1.54 15.72
CA LEU A 263 -17.69 -0.91 15.27
C LEU A 263 -17.90 -0.24 13.91
N HIS A 264 -17.57 1.03 13.85
CA HIS A 264 -17.58 1.85 12.66
C HIS A 264 -16.16 2.28 12.30
N GLN A 265 -15.82 2.12 11.03
CA GLN A 265 -14.59 2.62 10.43
C GLN A 265 -14.97 3.76 9.49
N ILE A 266 -14.51 4.96 9.80
CA ILE A 266 -14.88 6.19 9.10
C ILE A 266 -13.64 6.75 8.43
N GLU A 267 -13.67 6.92 7.12
CA GLU A 267 -12.67 7.67 6.39
C GLU A 267 -13.12 9.11 6.22
N CYS A 268 -12.24 10.04 6.59
CA CYS A 268 -12.39 11.47 6.33
C CYS A 268 -11.53 11.84 5.12
N GLN A 269 -12.06 12.66 4.24
CA GLN A 269 -11.37 13.15 3.06
C GLN A 269 -11.54 14.67 2.95
N VAL A 270 -10.43 15.37 2.71
CA VAL A 270 -10.43 16.81 2.41
C VAL A 270 -10.72 17.02 0.94
N LEU A 271 -11.65 17.96 0.65
CA LEU A 271 -12.03 18.32 -0.70
C LEU A 271 -11.78 19.81 -0.98
N ASP A 272 -11.58 20.14 -2.26
CA ASP A 272 -11.56 21.52 -2.77
C ASP A 272 -12.96 22.03 -3.11
N TYR A 273 -13.04 23.27 -3.64
CA TYR A 273 -14.30 23.92 -4.04
C TYR A 273 -15.03 23.21 -5.20
N ALA A 274 -14.34 22.37 -5.95
CA ALA A 274 -14.92 21.57 -7.04
C ALA A 274 -15.19 20.12 -6.61
N GLU A 275 -15.21 19.88 -5.29
CA GLU A 275 -15.42 18.56 -4.68
C GLU A 275 -14.37 17.50 -5.06
N ASN A 276 -13.17 17.92 -5.51
CA ASN A 276 -12.09 16.98 -5.77
C ASN A 276 -11.32 16.67 -4.48
N PRO A 277 -10.95 15.41 -4.26
CA PRO A 277 -10.01 15.04 -3.19
C PRO A 277 -8.66 15.74 -3.37
N ILE A 278 -8.17 16.35 -2.30
CA ILE A 278 -6.87 17.02 -2.29
C ILE A 278 -5.99 16.50 -1.15
N ALA A 279 -4.69 16.60 -1.35
CA ALA A 279 -3.67 16.10 -0.40
C ALA A 279 -3.37 17.10 0.74
N ALA A 280 -4.34 17.94 1.12
CA ALA A 280 -4.14 18.97 2.16
C ALA A 280 -4.00 18.35 3.56
N GLU A 281 -3.06 18.86 4.33
CA GLU A 281 -2.89 18.54 5.73
C GLU A 281 -3.66 19.54 6.60
N VAL A 282 -4.79 19.12 7.14
CA VAL A 282 -5.62 19.92 8.05
C VAL A 282 -5.76 19.22 9.39
N MET A 283 -5.86 20.00 10.48
CA MET A 283 -6.15 19.45 11.80
C MET A 283 -7.64 19.14 11.90
N VAL A 284 -7.98 17.91 12.22
CA VAL A 284 -9.37 17.46 12.41
C VAL A 284 -9.61 17.12 13.88
N TYR A 285 -10.68 17.67 14.45
CA TYR A 285 -11.18 17.39 15.78
C TYR A 285 -12.45 16.57 15.69
N LEU A 286 -12.55 15.50 16.46
CA LEU A 286 -13.72 14.62 16.49
C LEU A 286 -14.48 14.75 17.80
N GLU A 287 -15.81 14.79 17.68
CA GLU A 287 -16.74 14.66 18.78
C GLU A 287 -17.70 13.50 18.48
N VAL A 288 -17.93 12.63 19.46
CA VAL A 288 -18.78 11.44 19.32
C VAL A 288 -19.90 11.48 20.35
N GLU A 289 -21.14 11.56 19.87
CA GLU A 289 -22.35 11.44 20.71
C GLU A 289 -22.90 10.02 20.65
N ASN A 290 -23.34 9.47 21.78
CA ASN A 290 -23.87 8.09 21.90
C ASN A 290 -22.89 7.03 21.32
N GLY A 291 -21.61 7.17 21.64
CA GLY A 291 -20.57 6.25 21.24
C GLY A 291 -19.25 6.58 21.91
N THR A 292 -18.22 5.86 21.54
CA THR A 292 -16.85 6.05 22.05
C THR A 292 -15.88 6.12 20.87
N LEU A 293 -15.05 7.16 20.82
CA LEU A 293 -13.91 7.20 19.93
C LEU A 293 -12.88 6.17 20.41
N LEU A 294 -12.50 5.24 19.54
CA LEU A 294 -11.50 4.20 19.83
C LEU A 294 -10.10 4.62 19.39
N GLY A 295 -9.99 5.40 18.33
CA GLY A 295 -8.72 5.90 17.85
C GLY A 295 -8.79 6.57 16.49
N LEU A 296 -7.70 7.30 16.18
CA LEU A 296 -7.48 8.00 14.93
C LEU A 296 -6.15 7.54 14.32
N GLU A 297 -6.14 7.32 12.99
CA GLU A 297 -4.95 6.93 12.23
C GLU A 297 -4.90 7.67 10.89
N ASN A 298 -3.79 8.34 10.60
CA ASN A 298 -3.59 9.03 9.31
C ASN A 298 -2.58 8.34 8.38
N GLY A 299 -1.82 7.37 8.90
CA GLY A 299 -0.79 6.64 8.16
C GLY A 299 0.56 7.35 8.10
N ASP A 300 0.73 8.51 8.76
CA ASP A 300 2.02 9.18 8.87
C ASP A 300 2.86 8.55 9.99
N LEU A 301 3.92 7.86 9.61
CA LEU A 301 4.84 7.21 10.55
C LEU A 301 5.65 8.19 11.41
N ALA A 302 5.62 9.48 11.11
CA ALA A 302 6.25 10.53 11.90
C ALA A 302 5.28 11.27 12.83
N ASP A 303 3.97 11.02 12.73
CA ASP A 303 2.96 11.64 13.58
C ASP A 303 2.97 11.01 14.98
N THR A 304 3.35 11.78 15.98
CA THR A 304 3.47 11.35 17.37
C THR A 304 2.21 11.62 18.21
N THR A 305 1.11 12.09 17.60
CA THR A 305 -0.18 12.25 18.28
C THR A 305 -0.66 10.90 18.78
N ALA A 306 -1.06 10.80 20.05
CA ALA A 306 -1.57 9.54 20.59
C ALA A 306 -2.82 9.08 19.82
N TYR A 307 -2.95 7.79 19.57
CA TYR A 307 -4.08 7.25 18.81
C TYR A 307 -5.44 7.52 19.45
N THR A 308 -5.46 7.68 20.76
CA THR A 308 -6.67 7.91 21.57
C THR A 308 -7.05 9.38 21.70
N GLU A 309 -6.25 10.31 21.17
CA GLU A 309 -6.64 11.73 21.15
C GLU A 309 -7.87 11.93 20.25
N SER A 310 -8.64 12.97 20.56
CA SER A 310 -9.82 13.33 19.77
C SER A 310 -9.50 14.24 18.59
N PHE A 311 -8.24 14.41 18.27
CA PHE A 311 -7.76 15.20 17.13
C PHE A 311 -6.54 14.56 16.47
N ARG A 312 -6.41 14.76 15.18
CA ARG A 312 -5.23 14.37 14.39
C ARG A 312 -5.20 15.13 13.07
N ARG A 313 -4.00 15.33 12.49
CA ARG A 313 -3.86 15.86 11.14
C ARG A 313 -4.30 14.82 10.11
N THR A 314 -4.86 15.30 9.00
CA THR A 314 -4.94 14.46 7.79
C THR A 314 -3.55 14.26 7.21
N MET A 315 -3.32 13.11 6.59
CA MET A 315 -2.17 12.84 5.74
C MET A 315 -2.65 12.60 4.31
N GLN A 316 -2.10 13.32 3.34
CA GLN A 316 -2.58 13.28 1.96
C GLN A 316 -4.11 13.49 1.85
N GLY A 317 -4.64 14.39 2.68
CA GLY A 317 -6.05 14.72 2.74
C GLY A 317 -6.94 13.69 3.44
N LYS A 318 -6.39 12.63 4.02
CA LYS A 318 -7.14 11.52 4.62
C LYS A 318 -6.89 11.37 6.12
N LEU A 319 -7.91 10.88 6.82
CA LEU A 319 -7.85 10.47 8.22
C LEU A 319 -8.82 9.31 8.44
N LEU A 320 -8.39 8.28 9.13
CA LEU A 320 -9.22 7.15 9.51
C LEU A 320 -9.61 7.24 10.97
N CYS A 321 -10.90 7.02 11.25
CA CYS A 321 -11.47 7.08 12.61
C CYS A 321 -12.16 5.77 12.94
N PHE A 322 -11.94 5.27 14.16
CA PHE A 322 -12.61 4.08 14.69
C PHE A 322 -13.54 4.49 15.83
N VAL A 323 -14.82 4.15 15.70
CA VAL A 323 -15.86 4.52 16.66
C VAL A 323 -16.66 3.28 17.06
N ALA A 324 -16.85 3.09 18.36
CA ALA A 324 -17.81 2.12 18.90
C ALA A 324 -19.14 2.83 19.19
N GLY A 325 -20.21 2.43 18.50
CA GLY A 325 -21.54 2.96 18.69
C GLY A 325 -22.26 2.39 19.92
N ALA A 326 -23.11 3.19 20.56
CA ALA A 326 -23.93 2.76 21.67
C ALA A 326 -25.07 1.82 21.22
N ARG A 327 -25.49 0.89 22.09
CA ARG A 327 -26.63 0.03 21.80
C ARG A 327 -27.94 0.84 21.75
N LYS A 328 -28.79 0.56 20.76
CA LYS A 328 -30.18 1.11 20.63
C LYS A 328 -30.28 2.63 20.45
N LYS A 329 -29.19 3.31 20.08
CA LYS A 329 -29.17 4.74 19.78
C LYS A 329 -28.34 4.98 18.53
N GLU A 330 -28.71 5.97 17.74
CA GLU A 330 -27.84 6.44 16.68
C GLU A 330 -26.59 7.07 17.28
N THR A 331 -25.44 6.76 16.72
CA THR A 331 -24.18 7.41 17.07
C THR A 331 -23.94 8.56 16.10
N VAL A 332 -23.63 9.73 16.63
CA VAL A 332 -23.32 10.90 15.80
C VAL A 332 -21.84 11.22 15.94
N VAL A 333 -21.19 11.37 14.81
CA VAL A 333 -19.79 11.80 14.73
C VAL A 333 -19.74 13.16 14.06
N THR A 334 -19.18 14.13 14.75
CA THR A 334 -18.96 15.49 14.24
C THR A 334 -17.46 15.71 14.06
N LEU A 335 -17.09 16.12 12.85
CA LEU A 335 -15.72 16.47 12.47
C LEU A 335 -15.65 17.98 12.31
N ARG A 336 -14.65 18.60 12.95
CA ARG A 336 -14.36 20.02 12.86
C ARG A 336 -12.93 20.26 12.40
N SER A 337 -12.74 21.24 11.55
CA SER A 337 -11.41 21.70 11.16
C SER A 337 -11.41 23.22 11.06
N PRO A 338 -10.38 23.93 11.55
CA PRO A 338 -10.32 25.38 11.48
C PRO A 338 -10.46 25.87 10.03
N GLY A 339 -11.43 26.76 9.80
CA GLY A 339 -11.68 27.36 8.49
C GLY A 339 -12.51 26.49 7.53
N LEU A 340 -12.95 25.31 7.94
CA LEU A 340 -13.86 24.45 7.16
C LEU A 340 -15.21 24.30 7.85
N PRO A 341 -16.30 24.04 7.10
CA PRO A 341 -17.61 23.70 7.68
C PRO A 341 -17.54 22.40 8.49
N ASP A 342 -18.33 22.32 9.56
CA ASP A 342 -18.50 21.09 10.33
C ASP A 342 -19.14 20.00 9.47
N THR A 343 -18.61 18.78 9.57
CA THR A 343 -19.20 17.61 8.92
C THR A 343 -19.82 16.70 9.98
N ARG A 344 -21.07 16.30 9.76
CA ARG A 344 -21.82 15.46 10.69
C ARG A 344 -22.24 14.16 10.02
N LEU A 345 -21.88 13.03 10.63
CA LEU A 345 -22.22 11.69 10.18
C LEU A 345 -23.09 10.98 11.22
N ILE A 346 -24.24 10.47 10.80
CA ILE A 346 -25.15 9.69 11.66
C ILE A 346 -24.95 8.20 11.34
N LEU A 347 -24.53 7.44 12.34
CA LEU A 347 -24.26 6.02 12.25
C LEU A 347 -25.44 5.22 12.84
N LYS A 348 -26.03 4.38 12.02
CA LYS A 348 -27.08 3.45 12.48
C LYS A 348 -26.43 2.26 13.16
N ASN A 349 -26.70 2.10 14.42
CA ASN A 349 -26.27 0.94 15.20
C ASN A 349 -27.23 -0.21 15.01
N ARG A 350 -26.70 -1.41 14.76
CA ARG A 350 -27.54 -2.60 14.62
C ARG A 350 -28.10 -3.01 15.97
N GLU A 351 -29.38 -3.34 16.00
CA GLU A 351 -29.97 -4.03 17.14
C GLU A 351 -29.34 -5.41 17.28
N GLY A 352 -28.69 -5.67 18.40
CA GLY A 352 -28.13 -6.99 18.64
C GLY A 352 -29.27 -8.00 18.74
N SER A 353 -29.26 -9.03 17.91
CA SER A 353 -29.93 -10.27 18.26
C SER A 353 -29.42 -10.72 19.62
N THR A 354 -30.34 -10.85 20.56
CA THR A 354 -30.14 -11.33 21.94
C THR A 354 -29.42 -12.66 21.98
#